data_8bef9fdad050fa7756e3ca08d41ce820
#
_entry.id   8bef9fdad050fa7756e3ca08d41ce820
#
_cell.length_a   1.000
_cell.length_b   1.000
_cell.length_c   1.000
_cell.angle_alpha   90.00
_cell.angle_beta   90.00
_cell.angle_gamma   90.00
#
_symmetry.space_group_name_H-M   'P 1'
#
loop_
_entity.id
_entity.type
_entity.pdbx_description
1 polymer ?
#
loop_
_entity_poly.entity_id
_entity_poly.type
_entity_poly.pdbx_seq_one_letter_code
_entity_poly.pdbx_strand_id
1 'polypeptide(L)'
;MAASARAGTLASLRAALRSRRIGAVTLQSFSSGLPLGLVWIALPAWLTYRGVDIKTVGLFALTQAPWTFKFLWAPLVDRFRLPFLGRQRSWMIVSQVFLALGIALLATQGAAPEVGAVVAISLVVAFWSATQDIAIDSYAVEILERSEQGLAVGARTALYRAAVLVSGAIAITYGQRHGWTSVFEILALLFVPMMAIVLWSP
;
A
#
# COMPACT_ATOMS: atom_id res chain seq x y z
N MET A 1 21.69 -28.62 17.00
CA MET A 1 20.34 -28.44 16.47
C MET A 1 20.03 -27.01 16.01
N ALA A 2 20.40 -25.95 16.75
CA ALA A 2 20.12 -24.54 16.34
C ALA A 2 20.83 -24.06 15.07
N ALA A 3 22.05 -24.51 14.79
CA ALA A 3 22.81 -24.11 13.58
C ALA A 3 22.24 -24.73 12.29
N SER A 4 21.75 -25.95 12.35
CA SER A 4 21.10 -26.64 11.22
C SER A 4 19.76 -25.98 10.86
N ALA A 5 18.98 -25.54 11.87
CA ALA A 5 17.73 -24.82 11.67
C ALA A 5 17.98 -23.43 11.00
N ARG A 6 19.02 -22.71 11.42
CA ARG A 6 19.39 -21.41 10.80
C ARG A 6 19.88 -21.55 9.36
N ALA A 7 20.66 -22.58 9.06
CA ALA A 7 21.11 -22.86 7.69
C ALA A 7 19.92 -23.21 6.77
N GLY A 8 18.95 -23.97 7.25
CA GLY A 8 17.69 -24.25 6.54
C GLY A 8 16.87 -22.99 6.27
N THR A 9 16.81 -22.09 7.27
CA THR A 9 16.05 -20.81 7.13
C THR A 9 16.68 -19.88 6.10
N LEU A 10 18.00 -19.78 6.07
CA LEU A 10 18.72 -18.95 5.07
C LEU A 10 18.61 -19.53 3.66
N ALA A 11 18.67 -20.86 3.52
CA ALA A 11 18.49 -21.52 2.24
C ALA A 11 17.05 -21.34 1.69
N SER A 12 16.05 -21.48 2.56
CA SER A 12 14.65 -21.25 2.20
C SER A 12 14.37 -19.79 1.87
N LEU A 13 14.95 -18.82 2.58
CA LEU A 13 14.88 -17.39 2.24
C LEU A 13 15.53 -17.11 0.87
N ARG A 14 16.68 -17.71 0.58
CA ARG A 14 17.32 -17.57 -0.74
C ARG A 14 16.49 -18.22 -1.85
N ALA A 15 15.90 -19.37 -1.60
CA ALA A 15 15.01 -20.03 -2.56
C ALA A 15 13.75 -19.18 -2.83
N ALA A 16 13.18 -18.58 -1.80
CA ALA A 16 12.04 -17.67 -1.91
C ALA A 16 12.37 -16.41 -2.70
N LEU A 17 13.53 -15.80 -2.45
CA LEU A 17 13.97 -14.61 -3.20
C LEU A 17 14.26 -14.93 -4.68
N ARG A 18 14.44 -16.21 -5.04
CA ARG A 18 14.56 -16.68 -6.42
C ARG A 18 13.23 -17.04 -7.06
N SER A 19 12.17 -17.29 -6.26
CA SER A 19 10.85 -17.55 -6.79
C SER A 19 10.23 -16.23 -7.27
N ARG A 20 10.02 -16.15 -8.58
CA ARG A 20 9.35 -15.00 -9.20
C ARG A 20 7.95 -14.75 -8.62
N ARG A 21 7.24 -15.81 -8.24
CA ARG A 21 5.91 -15.76 -7.61
C ARG A 21 5.98 -15.09 -6.23
N ILE A 22 6.85 -15.57 -5.35
CA ILE A 22 7.05 -15.00 -4.01
C ILE A 22 7.55 -13.57 -4.11
N GLY A 23 8.51 -13.31 -4.99
CA GLY A 23 9.05 -11.96 -5.22
C GLY A 23 7.96 -10.97 -5.65
N ALA A 24 7.12 -11.35 -6.62
CA ALA A 24 6.03 -10.52 -7.10
C ALA A 24 5.02 -10.17 -5.99
N VAL A 25 4.53 -11.17 -5.26
CA VAL A 25 3.55 -10.96 -4.17
C VAL A 25 4.14 -10.14 -3.03
N THR A 26 5.40 -10.39 -2.69
CA THR A 26 6.11 -9.66 -1.63
C THR A 26 6.30 -8.19 -1.98
N LEU A 27 6.75 -7.89 -3.20
CA LEU A 27 6.92 -6.51 -3.68
C LEU A 27 5.58 -5.77 -3.79
N GLN A 28 4.51 -6.46 -4.22
CA GLN A 28 3.17 -5.86 -4.25
C GLN A 28 2.65 -5.52 -2.84
N SER A 29 3.05 -6.27 -1.82
CA SER A 29 2.70 -5.95 -0.43
C SER A 29 3.35 -4.65 0.07
N PHE A 30 4.47 -4.22 -0.53
CA PHE A 30 5.03 -2.89 -0.27
C PHE A 30 4.10 -1.78 -0.79
N SER A 31 3.60 -1.92 -2.01
CA SER A 31 2.65 -0.93 -2.57
C SER A 31 1.35 -0.82 -1.77
N SER A 32 0.91 -1.93 -1.15
CA SER A 32 -0.26 -1.98 -0.28
C SER A 32 -0.05 -1.24 1.06
N GLY A 33 1.14 -1.28 1.64
CA GLY A 33 1.46 -0.60 2.89
C GLY A 33 1.62 0.92 2.78
N LEU A 34 1.99 1.44 1.59
CA LEU A 34 2.24 2.86 1.40
C LEU A 34 1.01 3.76 1.70
N PRO A 35 -0.18 3.51 1.15
CA PRO A 35 -1.35 4.34 1.43
C PRO A 35 -1.80 4.25 2.89
N LEU A 36 -1.63 3.08 3.51
CA LEU A 36 -2.00 2.89 4.91
C LEU A 36 -1.14 3.75 5.84
N GLY A 37 0.18 3.70 5.71
CA GLY A 37 1.07 4.54 6.51
C GLY A 37 0.83 6.03 6.29
N LEU A 38 0.55 6.44 5.04
CA LEU A 38 0.19 7.80 4.70
C LEU A 38 -1.09 8.24 5.43
N VAL A 39 -2.20 7.51 5.23
CA VAL A 39 -3.53 7.91 5.73
C VAL A 39 -3.63 7.77 7.25
N TRP A 40 -3.02 6.75 7.84
CA TRP A 40 -3.17 6.47 9.27
C TRP A 40 -2.17 7.22 10.14
N ILE A 41 -1.00 7.54 9.62
CA ILE A 41 0.10 8.09 10.43
C ILE A 41 0.49 9.48 9.94
N ALA A 42 0.86 9.60 8.66
CA ALA A 42 1.46 10.84 8.16
C ALA A 42 0.45 11.99 8.05
N LEU A 43 -0.75 11.75 7.51
CA LEU A 43 -1.75 12.81 7.33
C LEU A 43 -2.29 13.36 8.66
N PRO A 44 -2.67 12.55 9.66
CA PRO A 44 -3.06 13.06 10.97
C PRO A 44 -1.94 13.88 11.64
N ALA A 45 -0.70 13.40 11.59
CA ALA A 45 0.45 14.12 12.13
C ALA A 45 0.69 15.45 11.41
N TRP A 46 0.57 15.46 10.08
CA TRP A 46 0.69 16.67 9.28
C TRP A 46 -0.38 17.70 9.60
N LEU A 47 -1.64 17.30 9.68
CA LEU A 47 -2.76 18.20 10.01
C LEU A 47 -2.59 18.78 11.42
N THR A 48 -2.17 17.97 12.41
CA THR A 48 -1.84 18.43 13.76
C THR A 48 -0.72 19.46 13.74
N TYR A 49 0.36 19.20 12.98
CA TYR A 49 1.46 20.13 12.82
C TYR A 49 1.03 21.46 12.19
N ARG A 50 0.03 21.44 11.31
CA ARG A 50 -0.59 22.61 10.69
C ARG A 50 -1.58 23.36 11.61
N GLY A 51 -1.76 22.91 12.85
CA GLY A 51 -2.64 23.55 13.83
C GLY A 51 -4.13 23.20 13.66
N VAL A 52 -4.43 22.15 12.92
CA VAL A 52 -5.82 21.65 12.83
C VAL A 52 -6.26 21.10 14.19
N ASP A 53 -7.46 21.46 14.61
CA ASP A 53 -8.04 21.04 15.89
C ASP A 53 -8.05 19.51 16.06
N ILE A 54 -7.69 19.05 17.26
CA ILE A 54 -7.55 17.63 17.61
C ILE A 54 -8.84 16.83 17.40
N LYS A 55 -10.00 17.44 17.57
CA LYS A 55 -11.30 16.78 17.32
C LYS A 55 -11.48 16.51 15.83
N THR A 56 -11.13 17.46 14.99
CA THR A 56 -11.16 17.34 13.54
C THR A 56 -10.18 16.27 13.06
N VAL A 57 -8.96 16.24 13.62
CA VAL A 57 -8.00 15.18 13.35
C VAL A 57 -8.52 13.81 13.81
N GLY A 58 -9.24 13.75 14.95
CA GLY A 58 -9.90 12.52 15.41
C GLY A 58 -10.96 12.01 14.44
N LEU A 59 -11.75 12.89 13.83
CA LEU A 59 -12.72 12.52 12.79
C LEU A 59 -12.05 11.96 11.52
N PHE A 60 -10.78 12.28 11.30
CA PHE A 60 -10.00 11.71 10.21
C PHE A 60 -9.88 10.18 10.30
N ALA A 61 -10.09 9.60 11.49
CA ALA A 61 -10.18 8.14 11.64
C ALA A 61 -11.28 7.49 10.77
N LEU A 62 -12.32 8.24 10.39
CA LEU A 62 -13.36 7.76 9.49
C LEU A 62 -12.83 7.44 8.08
N THR A 63 -11.70 8.03 7.69
CA THR A 63 -11.03 7.69 6.42
C THR A 63 -10.52 6.25 6.38
N GLN A 64 -10.49 5.57 7.52
CA GLN A 64 -10.09 4.17 7.63
C GLN A 64 -11.26 3.19 7.31
N ALA A 65 -12.49 3.70 7.23
CA ALA A 65 -13.67 2.88 6.96
C ALA A 65 -13.56 1.96 5.73
N PRO A 66 -12.97 2.39 4.59
CA PRO A 66 -12.84 1.50 3.43
C PRO A 66 -12.08 0.19 3.74
N TRP A 67 -11.03 0.21 4.52
CA TRP A 67 -10.32 -1.04 4.88
C TRP A 67 -11.17 -1.97 5.76
N THR A 68 -12.00 -1.39 6.63
CA THR A 68 -12.91 -2.17 7.48
C THR A 68 -14.04 -2.79 6.67
N PHE A 69 -14.61 -2.04 5.74
CA PHE A 69 -15.78 -2.45 4.97
C PHE A 69 -15.47 -3.05 3.59
N LYS A 70 -14.17 -3.30 3.28
CA LYS A 70 -13.76 -3.83 1.97
C LYS A 70 -14.46 -5.13 1.57
N PHE A 71 -14.94 -5.92 2.54
CA PHE A 71 -15.68 -7.15 2.29
C PHE A 71 -16.99 -6.93 1.51
N LEU A 72 -17.56 -5.72 1.54
CA LEU A 72 -18.80 -5.41 0.81
C LEU A 72 -18.60 -5.43 -0.71
N TRP A 73 -17.42 -5.03 -1.19
CA TRP A 73 -17.13 -5.01 -2.64
C TRP A 73 -16.07 -6.02 -3.07
N ALA A 74 -15.49 -6.77 -2.15
CA ALA A 74 -14.56 -7.85 -2.49
C ALA A 74 -15.15 -8.84 -3.51
N PRO A 75 -16.43 -9.29 -3.39
CA PRO A 75 -17.04 -10.16 -4.38
C PRO A 75 -17.13 -9.54 -5.79
N LEU A 76 -17.22 -8.19 -5.88
CA LEU A 76 -17.21 -7.50 -7.16
C LEU A 76 -15.83 -7.61 -7.82
N VAL A 77 -14.76 -7.30 -7.06
CA VAL A 77 -13.38 -7.40 -7.55
C VAL A 77 -13.05 -8.81 -8.01
N ASP A 78 -13.53 -9.83 -7.28
CA ASP A 78 -13.31 -11.23 -7.62
C ASP A 78 -14.14 -11.70 -8.82
N ARG A 79 -15.32 -11.11 -9.05
CA ARG A 79 -16.22 -11.52 -10.15
C ARG A 79 -15.90 -10.82 -11.47
N PHE A 80 -15.58 -9.52 -11.43
CA PHE A 80 -15.37 -8.73 -12.64
C PHE A 80 -13.96 -8.86 -13.19
N ARG A 81 -13.84 -9.33 -14.43
CA ARG A 81 -12.58 -9.40 -15.17
C ARG A 81 -12.41 -8.14 -16.01
N LEU A 82 -11.38 -7.37 -15.72
CA LEU A 82 -10.97 -6.28 -16.59
C LEU A 82 -10.16 -6.84 -17.78
N PRO A 83 -10.32 -6.29 -18.99
CA PRO A 83 -9.90 -6.96 -20.24
C PRO A 83 -8.38 -6.85 -20.57
N PHE A 84 -7.49 -6.41 -19.63
CA PHE A 84 -6.13 -6.06 -20.02
C PHE A 84 -5.08 -7.14 -19.68
N LEU A 85 -4.90 -7.50 -18.40
CA LEU A 85 -3.75 -8.28 -17.90
C LEU A 85 -4.17 -9.51 -17.09
N GLY A 86 -5.40 -9.98 -17.25
CA GLY A 86 -6.00 -10.97 -16.38
C GLY A 86 -6.71 -10.31 -15.19
N ARG A 87 -7.44 -11.11 -14.39
CA ARG A 87 -8.37 -10.60 -13.39
C ARG A 87 -7.69 -9.74 -12.33
N GLN A 88 -6.75 -10.30 -11.57
CA GLN A 88 -6.15 -9.65 -10.41
C GLN A 88 -5.16 -8.54 -10.80
N ARG A 89 -4.31 -8.80 -11.81
CA ARG A 89 -3.29 -7.85 -12.24
C ARG A 89 -3.90 -6.56 -12.79
N SER A 90 -5.02 -6.67 -13.52
CA SER A 90 -5.73 -5.48 -14.02
C SER A 90 -6.28 -4.63 -12.88
N TRP A 91 -6.87 -5.24 -11.83
CA TRP A 91 -7.33 -4.52 -10.65
C TRP A 91 -6.18 -3.86 -9.88
N MET A 92 -5.02 -4.54 -9.76
CA MET A 92 -3.84 -3.94 -9.14
C MET A 92 -3.37 -2.70 -9.91
N ILE A 93 -3.26 -2.76 -11.24
CA ILE A 93 -2.86 -1.60 -12.06
C ILE A 93 -3.85 -0.44 -11.92
N VAL A 94 -5.14 -0.72 -12.07
CA VAL A 94 -6.18 0.32 -11.95
C VAL A 94 -6.12 0.97 -10.58
N SER A 95 -6.05 0.17 -9.51
CA SER A 95 -5.94 0.70 -8.16
C SER A 95 -4.67 1.54 -7.97
N GLN A 96 -3.53 1.09 -8.47
CA GLN A 96 -2.26 1.83 -8.38
C GLN A 96 -2.28 3.15 -9.15
N VAL A 97 -2.96 3.21 -10.30
CA VAL A 97 -3.15 4.47 -11.04
C VAL A 97 -3.98 5.45 -10.21
N PHE A 98 -5.12 5.01 -9.66
CA PHE A 98 -5.95 5.89 -8.83
C PHE A 98 -5.27 6.28 -7.51
N LEU A 99 -4.45 5.40 -6.92
CA LEU A 99 -3.64 5.72 -5.76
C LEU A 99 -2.58 6.78 -6.08
N ALA A 100 -1.85 6.61 -7.18
CA ALA A 100 -0.86 7.59 -7.62
C ALA A 100 -1.52 8.96 -7.88
N LEU A 101 -2.67 8.99 -8.58
CA LEU A 101 -3.42 10.22 -8.85
C LEU A 101 -3.97 10.85 -7.56
N GLY A 102 -4.55 10.06 -6.66
CA GLY A 102 -5.06 10.56 -5.39
C GLY A 102 -3.97 11.14 -4.49
N ILE A 103 -2.82 10.46 -4.41
CA ILE A 103 -1.68 10.95 -3.63
C ILE A 103 -1.04 12.18 -4.32
N ALA A 104 -0.95 12.21 -5.64
CA ALA A 104 -0.52 13.39 -6.38
C ALA A 104 -1.47 14.58 -6.16
N LEU A 105 -2.77 14.32 -6.06
CA LEU A 105 -3.76 15.37 -5.74
C LEU A 105 -3.56 15.92 -4.32
N LEU A 106 -3.12 15.10 -3.34
CA LEU A 106 -2.73 15.59 -2.02
C LEU A 106 -1.56 16.58 -2.08
N ALA A 107 -0.70 16.50 -3.10
CA ALA A 107 0.41 17.45 -3.26
C ALA A 107 -0.09 18.89 -3.44
N THR A 108 -1.27 19.08 -4.04
CA THR A 108 -1.87 20.42 -4.17
C THR A 108 -2.24 21.03 -2.82
N GLN A 109 -2.45 20.19 -1.81
CA GLN A 109 -2.79 20.59 -0.45
C GLN A 109 -1.55 20.81 0.44
N GLY A 110 -0.36 20.41 -0.02
CA GLY A 110 0.86 20.36 0.78
C GLY A 110 1.27 21.69 1.41
N ALA A 111 1.04 22.81 0.72
CA ALA A 111 1.36 24.15 1.22
C ALA A 111 0.30 24.70 2.18
N ALA A 112 -0.98 24.56 1.84
CA ALA A 112 -2.11 25.06 2.62
C ALA A 112 -3.25 24.02 2.57
N PRO A 113 -3.36 23.14 3.58
CA PRO A 113 -4.36 22.10 3.58
C PRO A 113 -5.76 22.65 3.84
N GLU A 114 -6.66 22.35 2.92
CA GLU A 114 -8.09 22.45 3.19
C GLU A 114 -8.57 21.10 3.73
N VAL A 115 -8.99 21.07 4.99
CA VAL A 115 -9.28 19.80 5.71
C VAL A 115 -10.33 18.96 5.00
N GLY A 116 -11.39 19.59 4.47
CA GLY A 116 -12.43 18.90 3.74
C GLY A 116 -11.90 18.20 2.48
N ALA A 117 -11.07 18.89 1.69
CA ALA A 117 -10.42 18.32 0.52
C ALA A 117 -9.46 17.18 0.88
N VAL A 118 -8.65 17.35 1.94
CA VAL A 118 -7.73 16.31 2.40
C VAL A 118 -8.50 15.05 2.84
N VAL A 119 -9.61 15.20 3.58
CA VAL A 119 -10.47 14.07 3.99
C VAL A 119 -11.07 13.37 2.76
N ALA A 120 -11.64 14.13 1.83
CA ALA A 120 -12.27 13.58 0.63
C ALA A 120 -11.26 12.80 -0.24
N ILE A 121 -10.08 13.37 -0.49
CA ILE A 121 -9.02 12.70 -1.24
C ILE A 121 -8.54 11.45 -0.50
N SER A 122 -8.38 11.53 0.82
CA SER A 122 -7.95 10.40 1.65
C SER A 122 -8.95 9.24 1.64
N LEU A 123 -10.25 9.51 1.59
CA LEU A 123 -11.28 8.49 1.42
C LEU A 123 -11.16 7.77 0.07
N VAL A 124 -10.88 8.52 -1.00
CA VAL A 124 -10.64 7.94 -2.33
C VAL A 124 -9.38 7.08 -2.33
N VAL A 125 -8.29 7.57 -1.73
CA VAL A 125 -7.04 6.82 -1.57
C VAL A 125 -7.28 5.55 -0.74
N ALA A 126 -8.01 5.64 0.37
CA ALA A 126 -8.35 4.50 1.22
C ALA A 126 -9.19 3.45 0.48
N PHE A 127 -10.17 3.87 -0.30
CA PHE A 127 -11.01 2.97 -1.11
C PHE A 127 -10.17 2.19 -2.14
N TRP A 128 -9.33 2.89 -2.90
CA TRP A 128 -8.49 2.23 -3.89
C TRP A 128 -7.39 1.38 -3.28
N SER A 129 -6.86 1.76 -2.10
CA SER A 129 -5.93 0.93 -1.35
C SER A 129 -6.59 -0.36 -0.86
N ALA A 130 -7.79 -0.28 -0.28
CA ALA A 130 -8.54 -1.46 0.15
C ALA A 130 -8.90 -2.37 -1.04
N THR A 131 -9.20 -1.79 -2.22
CA THR A 131 -9.44 -2.52 -3.46
C THR A 131 -8.18 -3.22 -3.96
N GLN A 132 -7.04 -2.53 -3.90
CA GLN A 132 -5.75 -3.13 -4.23
C GLN A 132 -5.40 -4.30 -3.31
N ASP A 133 -5.67 -4.18 -2.00
CA ASP A 133 -5.43 -5.26 -1.02
C ASP A 133 -6.21 -6.52 -1.41
N ILE A 134 -7.49 -6.38 -1.78
CA ILE A 134 -8.32 -7.51 -2.25
C ILE A 134 -7.66 -8.19 -3.46
N ALA A 135 -7.23 -7.39 -4.45
CA ALA A 135 -6.62 -7.92 -5.66
C ALA A 135 -5.28 -8.63 -5.39
N ILE A 136 -4.43 -8.07 -4.50
CA ILE A 136 -3.15 -8.69 -4.11
C ILE A 136 -3.37 -9.98 -3.32
N ASP A 137 -4.35 -10.01 -2.42
CA ASP A 137 -4.66 -11.19 -1.62
C ASP A 137 -5.20 -12.33 -2.50
N SER A 138 -6.13 -12.03 -3.41
CA SER A 138 -6.65 -12.99 -4.38
C SER A 138 -5.54 -13.50 -5.32
N TYR A 139 -4.68 -12.61 -5.80
CA TYR A 139 -3.53 -12.96 -6.62
C TYR A 139 -2.54 -13.89 -5.88
N ALA A 140 -2.25 -13.60 -4.61
CA ALA A 140 -1.36 -14.43 -3.81
C ALA A 140 -1.88 -15.85 -3.62
N VAL A 141 -3.18 -16.00 -3.39
CA VAL A 141 -3.82 -17.33 -3.28
C VAL A 141 -3.78 -18.10 -4.61
N GLU A 142 -3.90 -17.38 -5.74
CA GLU A 142 -3.93 -18.00 -7.07
C GLU A 142 -2.55 -18.48 -7.53
N ILE A 143 -1.47 -17.75 -7.22
CA ILE A 143 -0.14 -18.07 -7.79
C ILE A 143 0.80 -18.81 -6.86
N LEU A 144 0.60 -18.74 -5.53
CA LEU A 144 1.50 -19.37 -4.56
C LEU A 144 1.14 -20.84 -4.34
N GLU A 145 2.13 -21.69 -4.41
CA GLU A 145 2.00 -23.08 -4.00
C GLU A 145 1.84 -23.21 -2.49
N ARG A 146 1.21 -24.28 -2.01
CA ARG A 146 1.00 -24.51 -0.57
C ARG A 146 2.31 -24.50 0.24
N SER A 147 3.39 -25.01 -0.34
CA SER A 147 4.73 -25.01 0.24
C SER A 147 5.37 -23.62 0.35
N GLU A 148 4.96 -22.67 -0.50
CA GLU A 148 5.48 -21.31 -0.56
C GLU A 148 4.73 -20.34 0.38
N GLN A 149 3.48 -20.66 0.75
CA GLN A 149 2.59 -19.76 1.47
C GLN A 149 3.16 -19.27 2.80
N GLY A 150 3.74 -20.17 3.62
CA GLY A 150 4.27 -19.78 4.92
C GLY A 150 5.39 -18.74 4.84
N LEU A 151 6.31 -18.94 3.89
CA LEU A 151 7.43 -18.02 3.67
C LEU A 151 6.98 -16.70 3.03
N ALA A 152 6.05 -16.78 2.07
CA ALA A 152 5.48 -15.62 1.43
C ALA A 152 4.74 -14.72 2.42
N VAL A 153 3.97 -15.29 3.36
CA VAL A 153 3.27 -14.51 4.41
C VAL A 153 4.26 -13.73 5.27
N GLY A 154 5.36 -14.34 5.71
CA GLY A 154 6.39 -13.66 6.48
C GLY A 154 7.04 -12.50 5.69
N ALA A 155 7.43 -12.75 4.45
CA ALA A 155 8.06 -11.75 3.57
C ALA A 155 7.10 -10.59 3.23
N ARG A 156 5.84 -10.91 2.91
CA ARG A 156 4.77 -9.93 2.67
C ARG A 156 4.57 -9.01 3.87
N THR A 157 4.43 -9.60 5.06
CA THR A 157 4.22 -8.84 6.30
C THR A 157 5.39 -7.91 6.61
N ALA A 158 6.62 -8.37 6.42
CA ALA A 158 7.81 -7.56 6.64
C ALA A 158 7.84 -6.35 5.68
N LEU A 159 7.60 -6.59 4.38
CA LEU A 159 7.67 -5.54 3.38
C LEU A 159 6.49 -4.55 3.48
N TYR A 160 5.30 -5.05 3.83
CA TYR A 160 4.14 -4.20 4.14
C TYR A 160 4.44 -3.24 5.31
N ARG A 161 5.01 -3.76 6.42
CA ARG A 161 5.39 -2.93 7.57
C ARG A 161 6.49 -1.94 7.22
N ALA A 162 7.46 -2.32 6.40
CA ALA A 162 8.48 -1.41 5.90
C ALA A 162 7.86 -0.26 5.11
N ALA A 163 6.87 -0.54 4.25
CA ALA A 163 6.15 0.50 3.52
C ALA A 163 5.38 1.45 4.43
N VAL A 164 4.71 0.92 5.48
CA VAL A 164 4.03 1.75 6.48
C VAL A 164 5.01 2.67 7.22
N LEU A 165 6.22 2.19 7.53
CA LEU A 165 7.26 3.03 8.13
C LEU A 165 7.75 4.10 7.16
N VAL A 166 7.94 3.79 5.90
CA VAL A 166 8.38 4.73 4.85
C VAL A 166 7.34 5.84 4.68
N SER A 167 6.08 5.49 4.44
CA SER A 167 5.02 6.45 4.17
C SER A 167 4.44 7.11 5.43
N GLY A 168 4.67 6.54 6.60
CA GLY A 168 4.31 7.11 7.89
C GLY A 168 5.47 7.89 8.51
N ALA A 169 6.37 7.21 9.22
CA ALA A 169 7.39 7.86 10.05
C ALA A 169 8.46 8.61 9.23
N ILE A 170 9.00 8.00 8.16
CA ILE A 170 10.02 8.64 7.32
C ILE A 170 9.41 9.83 6.58
N ALA A 171 8.18 9.69 6.07
CA ALA A 171 7.46 10.76 5.40
C ALA A 171 7.25 11.99 6.29
N ILE A 172 6.92 11.80 7.58
CA ILE A 172 6.79 12.89 8.55
C ILE A 172 8.11 13.64 8.69
N THR A 173 9.21 12.92 8.94
CA THR A 173 10.54 13.53 9.14
C THR A 173 11.00 14.29 7.90
N TYR A 174 10.75 13.73 6.71
CA TYR A 174 11.09 14.35 5.45
C TYR A 174 10.22 15.58 5.18
N GLY A 175 8.92 15.48 5.41
CA GLY A 175 7.95 16.55 5.18
C GLY A 175 8.18 17.78 6.05
N GLN A 176 8.64 17.58 7.29
CA GLN A 176 9.02 18.69 8.18
C GLN A 176 10.25 19.46 7.69
N ARG A 177 11.17 18.82 6.97
CA ARG A 177 12.41 19.41 6.47
C ARG A 177 12.29 19.99 5.07
N HIS A 178 11.57 19.30 4.17
CA HIS A 178 11.55 19.60 2.73
C HIS A 178 10.17 20.01 2.21
N GLY A 179 9.16 20.02 3.08
CA GLY A 179 7.79 20.35 2.72
C GLY A 179 6.94 19.12 2.34
N TRP A 180 5.65 19.23 2.60
CA TRP A 180 4.71 18.11 2.44
C TRP A 180 4.32 17.86 0.98
N THR A 181 4.37 18.88 0.12
CA THR A 181 4.17 18.72 -1.33
C THR A 181 5.13 17.67 -1.89
N SER A 182 6.43 17.80 -1.56
CA SER A 182 7.46 16.85 -2.02
C SER A 182 7.25 15.43 -1.50
N VAL A 183 6.72 15.27 -0.27
CA VAL A 183 6.36 13.96 0.29
C VAL A 183 5.31 13.28 -0.60
N PHE A 184 4.23 13.99 -0.92
CA PHE A 184 3.14 13.43 -1.71
C PHE A 184 3.58 13.13 -3.15
N GLU A 185 4.39 14.00 -3.76
CA GLU A 185 4.95 13.76 -5.08
C GLU A 185 5.83 12.51 -5.12
N ILE A 186 6.74 12.35 -4.15
CA ILE A 186 7.61 11.16 -4.06
C ILE A 186 6.77 9.90 -3.85
N LEU A 187 5.79 9.94 -2.94
CA LEU A 187 4.93 8.78 -2.69
C LEU A 187 4.09 8.41 -3.91
N ALA A 188 3.58 9.39 -4.66
CA ALA A 188 2.87 9.15 -5.90
C ALA A 188 3.78 8.51 -6.96
N LEU A 189 5.01 9.01 -7.12
CA LEU A 189 5.99 8.47 -8.06
C LEU A 189 6.43 7.04 -7.72
N LEU A 190 6.40 6.63 -6.45
CA LEU A 190 6.71 5.25 -6.05
C LEU A 190 5.72 4.23 -6.63
N PHE A 191 4.52 4.64 -7.03
CA PHE A 191 3.58 3.73 -7.69
C PHE A 191 4.00 3.37 -9.12
N VAL A 192 4.82 4.18 -9.79
CA VAL A 192 5.32 3.88 -11.15
C VAL A 192 6.12 2.57 -11.18
N PRO A 193 7.18 2.40 -10.36
CA PRO A 193 7.88 1.11 -10.30
C PRO A 193 6.99 -0.02 -9.78
N MET A 194 5.98 0.26 -8.92
CA MET A 194 5.05 -0.77 -8.44
C MET A 194 4.16 -1.29 -9.57
N MET A 195 3.70 -0.42 -10.49
CA MET A 195 2.99 -0.83 -11.71
C MET A 195 3.88 -1.69 -12.61
N ALA A 196 5.17 -1.33 -12.77
CA ALA A 196 6.12 -2.14 -13.52
C ALA A 196 6.28 -3.55 -12.91
N ILE A 197 6.26 -3.66 -11.57
CA ILE A 197 6.29 -4.96 -10.87
C ILE A 197 5.02 -5.78 -11.17
N VAL A 198 3.83 -5.16 -11.25
CA VAL A 198 2.61 -5.87 -11.67
C VAL A 198 2.76 -6.43 -13.09
N LEU A 199 3.32 -5.65 -14.02
CA LEU A 199 3.56 -6.10 -15.40
C LEU A 199 4.59 -7.23 -15.47
N TRP A 200 5.60 -7.20 -14.62
CA TRP A 200 6.62 -8.24 -14.51
C TRP A 200 6.10 -9.52 -13.82
N SER A 201 5.05 -9.42 -13.01
CA SER A 201 4.48 -10.54 -12.25
C SER A 201 3.98 -11.66 -13.18
N PRO A 202 4.12 -12.94 -12.79
CA PRO A 202 3.66 -14.07 -13.58
C PRO A 202 2.14 -14.12 -13.73
#